data_5644e9ae5881f95d597fe53dadbd2eba
#
_entry.id   5644e9ae5881f95d597fe53dadbd2eba
#
_cell.length_a   1.000
_cell.length_b   1.000
_cell.length_c   1.000
_cell.angle_alpha   90.00
_cell.angle_beta   90.00
_cell.angle_gamma   90.00
#
_symmetry.space_group_name_H-M   'P 1'
#
loop_
_entity.id
_entity.type
_entity.pdbx_description
1 polymer ?
#
loop_
_entity_poly.entity_id
_entity_poly.type
_entity_poly.pdbx_seq_one_letter_code
_entity_poly.pdbx_strand_id
1 'polypeptide(L)'
;LSEFMEDASNLHEEFYFFGKGNFLLHDRINYELVGKVVKRFLKDNQIDVFYMTSPFDENMTLYRKEWFEGVTVVATVYDIIPYMRKDQYYPRFSRAKQYYEMRIDMLKWVDQILVISESVKQDMIKYMNFAPEKIDVIWGAVDERFKEIPVAAETEKEIREKFGITDSFIICTGGADGRKNLDGLIRAFGAMPTELKEQYQLVIVCKLSQEAVDGFMKLAKESDADGRVICTNFVTDEELLILYNLAHLTAFPSKYEGFGLPVVESWACGTPVLTSNNSSLVEVGGDGAVLVNPNDVSDITRGLVQALSETDLEELLQKGKKRLERFRWKVV
;
A
#
# COMPACT_ATOMS: atom_id res chain seq x y z
N LEU A 1 -5.57 13.43 28.04
CA LEU A 1 -6.51 12.48 27.38
C LEU A 1 -7.12 11.53 28.40
N SER A 2 -6.35 10.98 29.37
CA SER A 2 -6.87 10.06 30.40
C SER A 2 -7.92 10.70 31.32
N GLU A 3 -7.69 11.91 31.84
CA GLU A 3 -8.67 12.65 32.69
C GLU A 3 -9.92 13.07 31.90
N PHE A 4 -9.79 13.33 30.60
CA PHE A 4 -10.92 13.65 29.71
C PHE A 4 -11.73 12.41 29.34
N MET A 5 -11.10 11.24 29.32
CA MET A 5 -11.73 9.95 29.02
C MET A 5 -12.47 9.34 30.21
N GLU A 6 -12.13 9.70 31.47
CA GLU A 6 -12.89 9.25 32.64
C GLU A 6 -14.29 9.88 32.69
N ASP A 7 -14.44 11.14 32.26
CA ASP A 7 -15.75 11.80 32.13
C ASP A 7 -16.50 11.41 30.85
N ALA A 8 -15.79 10.82 29.87
CA ALA A 8 -16.30 10.38 28.57
C ALA A 8 -16.52 8.87 28.47
N SER A 9 -16.38 8.12 29.56
CA SER A 9 -16.56 6.66 29.55
C SER A 9 -17.94 6.24 28.99
N ASN A 10 -18.99 6.99 29.26
CA ASN A 10 -20.32 6.78 28.70
C ASN A 10 -20.43 7.17 27.22
N LEU A 11 -19.58 8.11 26.75
CA LEU A 11 -19.51 8.51 25.35
C LEU A 11 -18.78 7.46 24.49
N HIS A 12 -17.84 6.73 25.06
CA HIS A 12 -17.06 5.71 24.33
C HIS A 12 -17.91 4.49 23.98
N GLU A 13 -18.83 4.06 24.84
CA GLU A 13 -19.75 2.98 24.53
C GLU A 13 -20.79 3.38 23.47
N GLU A 14 -21.29 4.62 23.52
CA GLU A 14 -22.22 5.16 22.51
C GLU A 14 -21.52 5.36 21.14
N PHE A 15 -20.28 5.82 21.10
CA PHE A 15 -19.49 5.94 19.85
C PHE A 15 -19.26 4.61 19.12
N TYR A 16 -19.03 3.53 19.86
CA TYR A 16 -18.86 2.20 19.29
C TYR A 16 -20.17 1.60 18.71
N PHE A 17 -21.30 2.02 19.23
CA PHE A 17 -22.62 1.55 18.80
C PHE A 17 -23.11 2.18 17.48
N PHE A 18 -22.62 3.35 17.11
CA PHE A 18 -23.06 4.10 15.93
C PHE A 18 -22.57 3.54 14.58
N GLY A 19 -21.59 2.66 14.57
CA GLY A 19 -21.12 1.97 13.35
C GLY A 19 -22.11 0.97 12.75
N LYS A 20 -23.21 0.62 13.43
CA LYS A 20 -24.12 -0.47 13.02
C LYS A 20 -25.62 -0.18 12.98
N GLY A 21 -26.12 1.01 13.27
CA GLY A 21 -27.55 1.26 13.38
C GLY A 21 -28.07 2.60 12.81
N ASN A 22 -29.21 2.57 12.14
CA ASN A 22 -30.06 3.64 11.58
C ASN A 22 -29.67 5.11 11.81
N PHE A 23 -29.01 5.69 10.84
CA PHE A 23 -28.27 6.94 10.78
C PHE A 23 -29.05 8.27 10.82
N LEU A 24 -30.36 8.34 10.70
CA LEU A 24 -31.02 9.57 10.23
C LEU A 24 -31.53 10.56 11.30
N LEU A 25 -31.77 10.15 12.54
CA LEU A 25 -32.27 11.05 13.58
C LEU A 25 -31.33 11.26 14.78
N HIS A 26 -30.59 10.23 15.17
CA HIS A 26 -29.56 10.32 16.20
C HIS A 26 -28.34 11.13 15.76
N ASP A 27 -28.04 11.16 14.48
CA ASP A 27 -26.85 11.79 13.90
C ASP A 27 -26.74 13.30 14.18
N ARG A 28 -27.83 14.04 14.16
CA ARG A 28 -27.78 15.49 14.38
C ARG A 28 -27.40 15.86 15.80
N ILE A 29 -27.98 15.21 16.79
CA ILE A 29 -27.70 15.49 18.22
C ILE A 29 -26.27 15.10 18.57
N ASN A 30 -25.82 13.97 18.06
CA ASN A 30 -24.47 13.47 18.30
C ASN A 30 -23.40 14.32 17.61
N TYR A 31 -23.63 14.77 16.37
CA TYR A 31 -22.70 15.67 15.68
C TYR A 31 -22.55 17.01 16.39
N GLU A 32 -23.63 17.57 16.92
CA GLU A 32 -23.53 18.81 17.72
C GLU A 32 -22.76 18.60 19.01
N LEU A 33 -22.97 17.47 19.68
CA LEU A 33 -22.22 17.12 20.89
C LEU A 33 -20.75 16.91 20.60
N VAL A 34 -20.44 16.09 19.57
CA VAL A 34 -19.05 15.88 19.12
C VAL A 34 -18.38 17.19 18.76
N GLY A 35 -19.07 18.08 18.03
CA GLY A 35 -18.54 19.40 17.71
C GLY A 35 -18.20 20.25 18.93
N LYS A 36 -19.05 20.20 19.96
CA LYS A 36 -18.77 20.90 21.23
C LYS A 36 -17.55 20.32 21.95
N VAL A 37 -17.44 19.00 21.98
CA VAL A 37 -16.28 18.30 22.58
C VAL A 37 -14.99 18.64 21.84
N VAL A 38 -15.00 18.56 20.49
CA VAL A 38 -13.84 18.89 19.66
C VAL A 38 -13.42 20.36 19.88
N LYS A 39 -14.37 21.32 19.78
CA LYS A 39 -14.08 22.74 20.00
C LYS A 39 -13.49 23.01 21.39
N ARG A 40 -14.05 22.40 22.43
CA ARG A 40 -13.56 22.53 23.80
C ARG A 40 -12.15 21.96 23.92
N PHE A 41 -11.92 20.73 23.41
CA PHE A 41 -10.61 20.10 23.43
C PHE A 41 -9.53 20.96 22.75
N LEU A 42 -9.81 21.44 21.52
CA LEU A 42 -8.90 22.31 20.79
C LEU A 42 -8.55 23.57 21.55
N LYS A 43 -9.55 24.22 22.17
CA LYS A 43 -9.38 25.44 22.95
C LYS A 43 -8.62 25.20 24.26
N ASP A 44 -9.03 24.19 25.06
CA ASP A 44 -8.46 23.92 26.38
C ASP A 44 -6.99 23.48 26.29
N ASN A 45 -6.63 22.82 25.16
CA ASN A 45 -5.25 22.38 24.89
C ASN A 45 -4.45 23.36 23.99
N GLN A 46 -5.01 24.51 23.63
CA GLN A 46 -4.35 25.53 22.79
C GLN A 46 -3.79 24.93 21.47
N ILE A 47 -4.61 24.15 20.79
CA ILE A 47 -4.21 23.47 19.56
C ILE A 47 -4.24 24.46 18.39
N ASP A 48 -3.11 24.70 17.76
CA ASP A 48 -2.97 25.55 16.56
C ASP A 48 -3.13 24.76 15.26
N VAL A 49 -2.76 23.45 15.26
CA VAL A 49 -2.83 22.59 14.09
C VAL A 49 -3.50 21.27 14.46
N PHE A 50 -4.51 20.89 13.69
CA PHE A 50 -5.15 19.59 13.75
C PHE A 50 -4.77 18.74 12.54
N TYR A 51 -4.16 17.59 12.77
CA TYR A 51 -3.67 16.73 11.71
C TYR A 51 -4.50 15.45 11.61
N MET A 52 -5.08 15.23 10.41
CA MET A 52 -5.79 14.01 10.04
C MET A 52 -4.85 13.07 9.29
N THR A 53 -4.40 12.02 9.95
CA THR A 53 -3.44 11.06 9.37
C THR A 53 -4.03 10.18 8.27
N SER A 54 -5.34 9.91 8.29
CA SER A 54 -6.04 9.09 7.30
C SER A 54 -7.53 9.46 7.22
N PRO A 55 -7.91 10.45 6.38
CA PRO A 55 -9.29 10.91 6.28
C PRO A 55 -10.25 9.85 5.72
N PHE A 56 -9.73 8.81 5.08
CA PHE A 56 -10.52 7.71 4.50
C PHE A 56 -10.63 6.47 5.39
N ASP A 57 -10.06 6.49 6.60
CA ASP A 57 -10.25 5.41 7.57
C ASP A 57 -11.74 5.29 7.94
N GLU A 58 -12.27 4.06 7.93
CA GLU A 58 -13.70 3.79 8.20
C GLU A 58 -14.12 4.24 9.61
N ASN A 59 -13.20 4.22 10.56
CA ASN A 59 -13.43 4.62 11.94
C ASN A 59 -13.26 6.13 12.18
N MET A 60 -12.81 6.88 11.18
CA MET A 60 -12.58 8.30 11.34
C MET A 60 -13.90 9.09 11.33
N THR A 61 -14.04 10.00 12.28
CA THR A 61 -15.17 10.94 12.36
C THR A 61 -15.22 11.85 11.13
N LEU A 62 -16.42 12.10 10.61
CA LEU A 62 -16.62 13.13 9.59
C LEU A 62 -16.62 14.50 10.29
N TYR A 63 -15.50 15.17 10.24
CA TYR A 63 -15.35 16.50 10.83
C TYR A 63 -16.07 17.57 10.01
N ARG A 64 -16.41 18.69 10.68
CA ARG A 64 -17.02 19.86 10.05
C ARG A 64 -16.12 21.07 10.22
N LYS A 65 -16.04 21.90 9.20
CA LYS A 65 -15.18 23.09 9.17
C LYS A 65 -15.40 24.00 10.38
N GLU A 66 -16.65 24.20 10.75
CA GLU A 66 -17.03 25.07 11.88
C GLU A 66 -16.56 24.60 13.24
N TRP A 67 -15.99 23.40 13.35
CA TRP A 67 -15.40 22.91 14.61
C TRP A 67 -13.97 23.39 14.83
N PHE A 68 -13.31 23.86 13.76
CA PHE A 68 -11.87 24.19 13.73
C PHE A 68 -11.62 25.69 13.54
N GLU A 69 -12.51 26.54 14.03
CA GLU A 69 -12.34 27.98 13.92
C GLU A 69 -11.05 28.44 14.63
N GLY A 70 -10.15 29.06 13.87
CA GLY A 70 -8.83 29.48 14.36
C GLY A 70 -7.77 28.36 14.45
N VAL A 71 -8.07 27.15 13.98
CA VAL A 71 -7.15 25.99 13.96
C VAL A 71 -6.85 25.62 12.52
N THR A 72 -5.58 25.50 12.17
CA THR A 72 -5.15 24.98 10.85
C THR A 72 -5.40 23.49 10.76
N VAL A 73 -6.07 23.04 9.70
CA VAL A 73 -6.38 21.63 9.48
C VAL A 73 -5.58 21.07 8.33
N VAL A 74 -4.81 20.02 8.61
CA VAL A 74 -3.96 19.32 7.63
C VAL A 74 -4.44 17.86 7.52
N ALA A 75 -4.42 17.30 6.31
CA ALA A 75 -4.81 15.91 6.08
C ALA A 75 -3.83 15.18 5.19
N THR A 76 -3.49 13.91 5.50
CA THR A 76 -2.71 13.06 4.59
C THR A 76 -3.64 12.18 3.76
N VAL A 77 -3.44 12.18 2.45
CA VAL A 77 -4.12 11.31 1.49
C VAL A 77 -3.11 10.34 0.90
N TYR A 78 -3.28 9.06 1.19
CA TYR A 78 -2.39 8.00 0.69
C TYR A 78 -2.63 7.68 -0.78
N ASP A 79 -3.89 7.62 -1.19
CA ASP A 79 -4.32 7.50 -2.59
C ASP A 79 -5.81 7.84 -2.74
N ILE A 80 -6.24 7.92 -3.98
CA ILE A 80 -7.65 8.07 -4.36
C ILE A 80 -8.09 6.97 -5.34
N ILE A 81 -7.42 5.83 -5.29
CA ILE A 81 -7.72 4.68 -6.18
C ILE A 81 -9.19 4.26 -6.12
N PRO A 82 -9.83 4.15 -4.94
CA PRO A 82 -11.26 3.84 -4.87
C PRO A 82 -12.14 4.87 -5.57
N TYR A 83 -11.77 6.14 -5.59
CA TYR A 83 -12.48 7.19 -6.31
C TYR A 83 -12.34 7.05 -7.83
N MET A 84 -11.13 6.79 -8.31
CA MET A 84 -10.86 6.63 -9.74
C MET A 84 -11.48 5.36 -10.33
N ARG A 85 -11.62 4.31 -9.51
CA ARG A 85 -12.15 3.00 -9.88
C ARG A 85 -13.45 2.67 -9.16
N LYS A 86 -14.37 3.63 -9.10
CA LYS A 86 -15.64 3.54 -8.33
C LYS A 86 -16.42 2.26 -8.60
N ASP A 87 -16.48 1.84 -9.87
CA ASP A 87 -17.27 0.67 -10.27
C ASP A 87 -16.65 -0.64 -9.77
N GLN A 88 -15.34 -0.66 -9.51
CA GLN A 88 -14.62 -1.81 -8.97
C GLN A 88 -14.74 -1.90 -7.45
N TYR A 89 -14.63 -0.76 -6.75
CA TYR A 89 -14.57 -0.74 -5.28
C TYR A 89 -15.93 -0.52 -4.61
N TYR A 90 -16.84 0.15 -5.29
CA TYR A 90 -18.15 0.49 -4.70
C TYR A 90 -19.30 -0.02 -5.54
N PRO A 91 -20.06 -1.01 -5.06
CA PRO A 91 -21.33 -1.40 -5.68
C PRO A 91 -22.25 -0.17 -5.82
N ARG A 92 -23.05 -0.13 -6.87
CA ARG A 92 -24.06 0.91 -7.05
C ARG A 92 -24.90 1.05 -5.77
N PHE A 93 -25.04 2.27 -5.25
CA PHE A 93 -25.79 2.59 -4.04
C PHE A 93 -25.26 2.05 -2.72
N SER A 94 -23.97 1.68 -2.63
CA SER A 94 -23.39 1.26 -1.35
C SER A 94 -23.24 2.45 -0.39
N ARG A 95 -23.47 2.22 0.91
CA ARG A 95 -23.18 3.19 1.98
C ARG A 95 -21.69 3.57 1.98
N ALA A 96 -20.81 2.64 1.71
CA ALA A 96 -19.39 2.89 1.61
C ALA A 96 -19.04 3.97 0.58
N LYS A 97 -19.72 3.99 -0.58
CA LYS A 97 -19.55 5.05 -1.58
C LYS A 97 -19.95 6.42 -1.03
N GLN A 98 -21.11 6.51 -0.37
CA GLN A 98 -21.59 7.76 0.21
C GLN A 98 -20.62 8.29 1.27
N TYR A 99 -20.14 7.42 2.16
CA TYR A 99 -19.12 7.78 3.15
C TYR A 99 -17.83 8.28 2.53
N TYR A 100 -17.37 7.63 1.49
CA TYR A 100 -16.17 8.04 0.77
C TYR A 100 -16.35 9.42 0.12
N GLU A 101 -17.49 9.66 -0.51
CA GLU A 101 -17.83 10.97 -1.11
C GLU A 101 -17.94 12.08 -0.05
N MET A 102 -18.53 11.81 1.12
CA MET A 102 -18.57 12.76 2.24
C MET A 102 -17.17 13.11 2.76
N ARG A 103 -16.23 12.17 2.77
CA ARG A 103 -14.83 12.40 3.15
C ARG A 103 -14.07 13.23 2.12
N ILE A 104 -14.36 13.03 0.83
CA ILE A 104 -13.87 13.93 -0.22
C ILE A 104 -14.36 15.36 -0.01
N ASP A 105 -15.64 15.52 0.33
CA ASP A 105 -16.21 16.84 0.62
C ASP A 105 -15.54 17.46 1.87
N MET A 106 -15.20 16.66 2.87
CA MET A 106 -14.42 17.09 4.02
C MET A 106 -13.05 17.63 3.60
N LEU A 107 -12.35 16.98 2.69
CA LEU A 107 -11.04 17.44 2.20
C LEU A 107 -11.11 18.81 1.48
N LYS A 108 -12.25 19.22 0.97
CA LYS A 108 -12.39 20.51 0.28
C LYS A 108 -12.16 21.71 1.19
N TRP A 109 -12.44 21.59 2.48
CA TRP A 109 -12.28 22.68 3.43
C TRP A 109 -11.05 22.59 4.32
N VAL A 110 -10.27 21.48 4.33
CA VAL A 110 -8.97 21.45 5.04
C VAL A 110 -8.03 22.51 4.45
N ASP A 111 -7.11 23.03 5.26
CA ASP A 111 -6.22 24.10 4.82
C ASP A 111 -5.11 23.56 3.93
N GLN A 112 -4.53 22.40 4.27
CA GLN A 112 -3.46 21.76 3.51
C GLN A 112 -3.65 20.25 3.41
N ILE A 113 -3.31 19.70 2.25
CA ILE A 113 -3.33 18.24 1.99
C ILE A 113 -1.89 17.80 1.76
N LEU A 114 -1.50 16.74 2.46
CA LEU A 114 -0.24 16.06 2.26
C LEU A 114 -0.50 14.77 1.49
N VAL A 115 0.33 14.47 0.50
CA VAL A 115 0.22 13.25 -0.29
C VAL A 115 1.56 12.52 -0.32
N ILE A 116 1.51 11.21 -0.53
CA ILE A 116 2.68 10.35 -0.41
C ILE A 116 3.45 10.16 -1.72
N SER A 117 3.01 10.80 -2.81
CA SER A 117 3.70 10.79 -4.10
C SER A 117 3.23 11.93 -5.02
N GLU A 118 4.04 12.29 -6.00
CA GLU A 118 3.63 13.22 -7.05
C GLU A 118 2.47 12.67 -7.88
N SER A 119 2.43 11.35 -8.09
CA SER A 119 1.32 10.67 -8.78
C SER A 119 -0.02 10.93 -8.07
N VAL A 120 -0.08 10.78 -6.75
CA VAL A 120 -1.31 11.06 -5.97
C VAL A 120 -1.69 12.54 -6.06
N LYS A 121 -0.71 13.47 -6.01
CA LYS A 121 -0.97 14.90 -6.23
C LYS A 121 -1.63 15.16 -7.57
N GLN A 122 -1.08 14.60 -8.64
CA GLN A 122 -1.62 14.75 -9.99
C GLN A 122 -3.02 14.12 -10.11
N ASP A 123 -3.25 12.98 -9.46
CA ASP A 123 -4.57 12.35 -9.42
C ASP A 123 -5.60 13.23 -8.74
N MET A 124 -5.29 13.84 -7.60
CA MET A 124 -6.20 14.73 -6.88
C MET A 124 -6.53 15.99 -7.70
N ILE A 125 -5.53 16.57 -8.37
CA ILE A 125 -5.74 17.71 -9.28
C ILE A 125 -6.66 17.29 -10.43
N LYS A 126 -6.33 16.19 -11.10
CA LYS A 126 -7.02 15.74 -12.32
C LYS A 126 -8.45 15.25 -12.07
N TYR A 127 -8.64 14.45 -11.05
CA TYR A 127 -9.92 13.74 -10.83
C TYR A 127 -10.83 14.40 -9.80
N MET A 128 -10.27 15.19 -8.89
CA MET A 128 -11.04 15.85 -7.83
C MET A 128 -11.02 17.38 -7.92
N ASN A 129 -10.25 17.94 -8.88
CA ASN A 129 -10.20 19.37 -9.14
C ASN A 129 -9.67 20.19 -7.94
N PHE A 130 -8.74 19.62 -7.16
CA PHE A 130 -8.07 20.36 -6.12
C PHE A 130 -7.04 21.33 -6.69
N ALA A 131 -6.87 22.47 -6.05
CA ALA A 131 -5.85 23.46 -6.42
C ALA A 131 -4.44 22.91 -6.09
N PRO A 132 -3.47 22.99 -7.01
CA PRO A 132 -2.13 22.44 -6.83
C PRO A 132 -1.41 22.96 -5.58
N GLU A 133 -1.64 24.25 -5.24
CA GLU A 133 -1.05 24.92 -4.08
C GLU A 133 -1.58 24.41 -2.74
N LYS A 134 -2.70 23.68 -2.75
CA LYS A 134 -3.29 23.06 -1.58
C LYS A 134 -2.68 21.69 -1.24
N ILE A 135 -1.82 21.17 -2.13
CA ILE A 135 -1.32 19.80 -2.03
C ILE A 135 0.21 19.82 -2.01
N ASP A 136 0.80 19.35 -0.91
CA ASP A 136 2.24 19.11 -0.80
C ASP A 136 2.56 17.62 -0.79
N VAL A 137 3.70 17.28 -1.40
CA VAL A 137 4.20 15.91 -1.42
C VAL A 137 5.18 15.71 -0.28
N ILE A 138 4.87 14.77 0.61
CA ILE A 138 5.73 14.40 1.74
C ILE A 138 6.43 13.04 1.56
N TRP A 139 6.14 12.35 0.44
CA TRP A 139 6.58 11.00 0.13
C TRP A 139 6.16 9.95 1.16
N GLY A 140 6.14 8.69 0.75
CA GLY A 140 6.09 7.54 1.65
C GLY A 140 7.51 7.20 2.14
N ALA A 141 7.62 6.61 3.31
CA ALA A 141 8.90 6.18 3.85
C ALA A 141 8.90 4.70 4.21
N VAL A 142 10.07 4.08 4.09
CA VAL A 142 10.28 2.69 4.51
C VAL A 142 10.35 2.61 6.04
N ASP A 143 9.73 1.56 6.61
CA ASP A 143 9.87 1.27 8.04
C ASP A 143 11.29 0.80 8.37
N GLU A 144 11.88 1.28 9.47
CA GLU A 144 13.26 0.97 9.90
C GLU A 144 13.49 -0.52 10.22
N ARG A 145 12.43 -1.30 10.36
CA ARG A 145 12.51 -2.77 10.50
C ARG A 145 13.06 -3.44 9.24
N PHE A 146 12.76 -2.90 8.04
CA PHE A 146 13.30 -3.40 6.78
C PHE A 146 14.74 -2.95 6.61
N LYS A 147 15.64 -3.92 6.61
CA LYS A 147 17.09 -3.73 6.49
C LYS A 147 17.77 -5.01 6.06
N GLU A 148 18.95 -4.88 5.54
CA GLU A 148 19.83 -6.04 5.31
C GLU A 148 20.21 -6.68 6.64
N ILE A 149 20.00 -7.97 6.75
CA ILE A 149 20.38 -8.80 7.89
C ILE A 149 21.12 -10.05 7.43
N PRO A 150 22.13 -10.51 8.18
CA PRO A 150 22.68 -11.83 7.95
C PRO A 150 21.63 -12.87 8.38
N VAL A 151 21.13 -13.68 7.43
CA VAL A 151 20.22 -14.78 7.74
C VAL A 151 21.05 -16.02 8.07
N ALA A 152 20.89 -16.54 9.29
CA ALA A 152 21.58 -17.76 9.70
C ALA A 152 21.08 -18.98 8.87
N ALA A 153 21.98 -19.90 8.53
CA ALA A 153 21.63 -21.05 7.69
C ALA A 153 20.48 -21.91 8.26
N GLU A 154 20.37 -22.00 9.59
CA GLU A 154 19.26 -22.70 10.24
C GLU A 154 17.94 -21.98 10.03
N THR A 155 17.91 -20.66 10.21
CA THR A 155 16.72 -19.82 9.97
C THR A 155 16.29 -19.86 8.49
N GLU A 156 17.25 -19.78 7.56
CA GLU A 156 16.97 -19.94 6.14
C GLU A 156 16.31 -21.29 5.85
N LYS A 157 16.89 -22.37 6.41
CA LYS A 157 16.34 -23.71 6.26
C LYS A 157 14.91 -23.82 6.80
N GLU A 158 14.64 -23.31 8.00
CA GLU A 158 13.31 -23.33 8.62
C GLU A 158 12.29 -22.56 7.76
N ILE A 159 12.63 -21.39 7.25
CA ILE A 159 11.76 -20.60 6.39
C ILE A 159 11.48 -21.29 5.06
N ARG A 160 12.51 -21.85 4.44
CA ARG A 160 12.37 -22.62 3.18
C ARG A 160 11.50 -23.86 3.37
N GLU A 161 11.72 -24.63 4.43
CA GLU A 161 10.91 -25.81 4.74
C GLU A 161 9.45 -25.42 5.05
N LYS A 162 9.24 -24.36 5.84
CA LYS A 162 7.89 -23.88 6.21
C LYS A 162 7.05 -23.52 5.00
N PHE A 163 7.64 -22.88 4.00
CA PHE A 163 6.91 -22.37 2.83
C PHE A 163 7.11 -23.23 1.56
N GLY A 164 7.89 -24.31 1.62
CA GLY A 164 8.14 -25.18 0.48
C GLY A 164 9.04 -24.57 -0.59
N ILE A 165 9.97 -23.68 -0.20
CA ILE A 165 10.90 -23.01 -1.09
C ILE A 165 12.14 -23.89 -1.26
N THR A 166 12.36 -24.42 -2.46
CA THR A 166 13.46 -25.34 -2.76
C THR A 166 14.60 -24.71 -3.57
N ASP A 167 14.29 -23.66 -4.33
CA ASP A 167 15.21 -23.04 -5.27
C ASP A 167 15.41 -21.54 -4.95
N SER A 168 16.20 -20.85 -5.76
CA SER A 168 16.20 -19.39 -5.76
C SER A 168 14.81 -18.88 -6.07
N PHE A 169 14.42 -17.71 -5.55
CA PHE A 169 13.05 -17.27 -5.75
C PHE A 169 12.91 -15.79 -6.02
N ILE A 170 11.84 -15.49 -6.75
CA ILE A 170 11.32 -14.16 -7.00
C ILE A 170 10.19 -13.94 -5.99
N ILE A 171 10.25 -12.87 -5.20
CA ILE A 171 9.19 -12.54 -4.25
C ILE A 171 8.23 -11.52 -4.84
N CYS A 172 6.93 -11.72 -4.60
CA CYS A 172 5.89 -10.73 -4.84
C CYS A 172 5.09 -10.54 -3.57
N THR A 173 5.02 -9.33 -3.06
CA THR A 173 4.25 -8.99 -1.86
C THR A 173 3.05 -8.13 -2.20
N GLY A 174 1.97 -8.24 -1.43
CA GLY A 174 0.79 -7.41 -1.63
C GLY A 174 -0.50 -8.08 -1.20
N GLY A 175 -1.63 -7.48 -1.59
CA GLY A 175 -2.97 -8.00 -1.30
C GLY A 175 -3.58 -8.75 -2.49
N ALA A 176 -4.73 -9.40 -2.24
CA ALA A 176 -5.54 -10.09 -3.26
C ALA A 176 -6.25 -9.12 -4.24
N ASP A 177 -6.03 -7.81 -4.13
CA ASP A 177 -6.59 -6.81 -5.04
C ASP A 177 -6.08 -7.03 -6.47
N GLY A 178 -6.98 -7.11 -7.44
CA GLY A 178 -6.65 -7.36 -8.85
C GLY A 178 -5.69 -6.31 -9.45
N ARG A 179 -5.55 -5.12 -8.84
CA ARG A 179 -4.55 -4.12 -9.24
C ARG A 179 -3.11 -4.56 -8.95
N LYS A 180 -2.90 -5.47 -7.99
CA LYS A 180 -1.56 -6.05 -7.71
C LYS A 180 -1.05 -6.96 -8.82
N ASN A 181 -1.93 -7.34 -9.75
CA ASN A 181 -1.59 -8.02 -10.99
C ASN A 181 -0.90 -9.39 -10.81
N LEU A 182 -1.28 -10.13 -9.77
CA LEU A 182 -0.73 -11.46 -9.51
C LEU A 182 -0.95 -12.42 -10.71
N ASP A 183 -2.12 -12.35 -11.34
CA ASP A 183 -2.44 -13.13 -12.54
C ASP A 183 -1.46 -12.84 -13.70
N GLY A 184 -1.20 -11.55 -13.95
CA GLY A 184 -0.26 -11.11 -14.97
C GLY A 184 1.16 -11.59 -14.68
N LEU A 185 1.57 -11.54 -13.41
CA LEU A 185 2.89 -12.01 -12.98
C LEU A 185 3.04 -13.53 -13.12
N ILE A 186 2.03 -14.32 -12.73
CA ILE A 186 2.04 -15.80 -12.88
C ILE A 186 2.15 -16.17 -14.35
N ARG A 187 1.36 -15.54 -15.24
CA ARG A 187 1.43 -15.77 -16.69
C ARG A 187 2.79 -15.39 -17.25
N ALA A 188 3.34 -14.27 -16.84
CA ALA A 188 4.64 -13.78 -17.28
C ALA A 188 5.78 -14.70 -16.83
N PHE A 189 5.72 -15.17 -15.59
CA PHE A 189 6.67 -16.14 -15.05
C PHE A 189 6.62 -17.47 -15.85
N GLY A 190 5.42 -17.99 -16.10
CA GLY A 190 5.25 -19.20 -16.91
C GLY A 190 5.73 -19.08 -18.35
N ALA A 191 5.66 -17.87 -18.92
CA ALA A 191 6.14 -17.60 -20.28
C ALA A 191 7.66 -17.39 -20.40
N MET A 192 8.43 -17.41 -19.30
CA MET A 192 9.90 -17.36 -19.36
C MET A 192 10.48 -18.59 -20.05
N PRO A 193 11.72 -18.48 -20.61
CA PRO A 193 12.46 -19.65 -21.09
C PRO A 193 12.56 -20.74 -20.02
N THR A 194 12.40 -22.00 -20.42
CA THR A 194 12.35 -23.14 -19.48
C THR A 194 13.62 -23.23 -18.62
N GLU A 195 14.78 -23.03 -19.21
CA GLU A 195 16.08 -23.11 -18.53
C GLU A 195 16.23 -22.07 -17.41
N LEU A 196 15.59 -20.90 -17.60
CA LEU A 196 15.59 -19.83 -16.60
C LEU A 196 14.50 -20.09 -15.54
N LYS A 197 13.33 -20.47 -15.96
CA LYS A 197 12.19 -20.77 -15.09
C LYS A 197 12.48 -21.92 -14.10
N GLU A 198 13.22 -22.94 -14.53
CA GLU A 198 13.62 -24.07 -13.67
C GLU A 198 14.56 -23.68 -12.53
N GLN A 199 15.26 -22.55 -12.62
CA GLN A 199 16.16 -22.07 -11.59
C GLN A 199 15.45 -21.31 -10.48
N TYR A 200 14.21 -20.86 -10.72
CA TYR A 200 13.50 -19.98 -9.81
C TYR A 200 12.11 -20.50 -9.45
N GLN A 201 11.64 -20.06 -8.27
CA GLN A 201 10.24 -20.17 -7.86
C GLN A 201 9.65 -18.76 -7.74
N LEU A 202 8.36 -18.61 -7.98
CA LEU A 202 7.61 -17.39 -7.73
C LEU A 202 6.91 -17.52 -6.38
N VAL A 203 7.35 -16.77 -5.38
CA VAL A 203 6.80 -16.77 -4.01
C VAL A 203 5.88 -15.55 -3.84
N ILE A 204 4.58 -15.81 -3.72
CA ILE A 204 3.54 -14.80 -3.53
C ILE A 204 3.22 -14.71 -2.04
N VAL A 205 3.63 -13.61 -1.42
CA VAL A 205 3.42 -13.32 0.00
C VAL A 205 2.17 -12.46 0.14
N CYS A 206 1.04 -13.12 0.39
CA CYS A 206 -0.25 -12.46 0.51
C CYS A 206 -1.23 -13.34 1.29
N LYS A 207 -2.00 -12.72 2.22
CA LYS A 207 -3.12 -13.42 2.85
C LYS A 207 -4.25 -13.61 1.84
N LEU A 208 -4.50 -14.85 1.45
CA LEU A 208 -5.46 -15.24 0.42
C LEU A 208 -6.55 -16.15 1.01
N SER A 209 -7.74 -16.13 0.41
CA SER A 209 -8.72 -17.21 0.63
C SER A 209 -8.26 -18.49 -0.06
N GLN A 210 -8.73 -19.65 0.40
CA GLN A 210 -8.39 -20.92 -0.25
C GLN A 210 -8.82 -20.93 -1.74
N GLU A 211 -9.99 -20.35 -2.05
CA GLU A 211 -10.47 -20.22 -3.42
C GLU A 211 -9.50 -19.41 -4.31
N ALA A 212 -8.93 -18.33 -3.77
CA ALA A 212 -7.94 -17.52 -4.50
C ALA A 212 -6.63 -18.31 -4.72
N VAL A 213 -6.17 -19.05 -3.71
CA VAL A 213 -4.99 -19.93 -3.83
C VAL A 213 -5.23 -20.99 -4.91
N ASP A 214 -6.37 -21.68 -4.86
CA ASP A 214 -6.72 -22.71 -5.86
C ASP A 214 -6.78 -22.12 -7.27
N GLY A 215 -7.33 -20.90 -7.40
CA GLY A 215 -7.35 -20.16 -8.66
C GLY A 215 -5.95 -19.85 -9.19
N PHE A 216 -5.03 -19.39 -8.35
CA PHE A 216 -3.65 -19.12 -8.74
C PHE A 216 -2.86 -20.39 -9.08
N MET A 217 -3.07 -21.48 -8.35
CA MET A 217 -2.44 -22.77 -8.65
C MET A 217 -2.93 -23.32 -9.99
N LYS A 218 -4.23 -23.21 -10.26
CA LYS A 218 -4.80 -23.55 -11.58
C LYS A 218 -4.18 -22.70 -12.69
N LEU A 219 -4.10 -21.37 -12.47
CA LEU A 219 -3.49 -20.45 -13.42
C LEU A 219 -2.01 -20.77 -13.67
N ALA A 220 -1.25 -21.09 -12.62
CA ALA A 220 0.14 -21.51 -12.73
C ALA A 220 0.29 -22.73 -13.63
N LYS A 221 -0.56 -23.75 -13.45
CA LYS A 221 -0.59 -24.94 -14.30
C LYS A 221 -0.93 -24.62 -15.76
N GLU A 222 -1.95 -23.79 -15.98
CA GLU A 222 -2.37 -23.34 -17.33
C GLU A 222 -1.30 -22.48 -18.02
N SER A 223 -0.40 -21.87 -17.25
CA SER A 223 0.66 -20.98 -17.74
C SER A 223 2.05 -21.61 -17.74
N ASP A 224 2.16 -22.94 -17.69
CA ASP A 224 3.44 -23.67 -17.70
C ASP A 224 4.37 -23.29 -16.52
N ALA A 225 3.78 -23.07 -15.33
CA ALA A 225 4.47 -22.76 -14.08
C ALA A 225 4.05 -23.70 -12.93
N ASP A 226 3.55 -24.91 -13.27
CA ASP A 226 3.08 -25.89 -12.29
C ASP A 226 4.22 -26.30 -11.34
N GLY A 227 3.95 -26.28 -10.02
CA GLY A 227 4.93 -26.58 -8.99
C GLY A 227 6.00 -25.49 -8.78
N ARG A 228 5.96 -24.39 -9.55
CA ARG A 228 6.92 -23.28 -9.44
C ARG A 228 6.36 -22.03 -8.76
N VAL A 229 5.04 -21.96 -8.54
CA VAL A 229 4.37 -20.86 -7.86
C VAL A 229 4.02 -21.30 -6.45
N ILE A 230 4.37 -20.50 -5.47
CA ILE A 230 4.10 -20.72 -4.05
C ILE A 230 3.27 -19.55 -3.52
N CYS A 231 2.17 -19.84 -2.86
CA CYS A 231 1.41 -18.86 -2.07
C CYS A 231 1.67 -19.13 -0.59
N THR A 232 2.42 -18.27 0.07
CA THR A 232 2.77 -18.46 1.50
C THR A 232 1.59 -18.29 2.44
N ASN A 233 0.53 -17.59 1.97
CA ASN A 233 -0.55 -17.10 2.79
C ASN A 233 -0.04 -16.07 3.82
N PHE A 234 -0.46 -16.16 5.09
CA PHE A 234 -0.01 -15.23 6.14
C PHE A 234 1.44 -15.51 6.54
N VAL A 235 2.24 -14.45 6.61
CA VAL A 235 3.59 -14.44 7.17
C VAL A 235 3.66 -13.37 8.28
N THR A 236 4.53 -13.57 9.26
CA THR A 236 4.82 -12.52 10.25
C THR A 236 5.71 -11.44 9.66
N ASP A 237 5.83 -10.31 10.35
CA ASP A 237 6.73 -9.23 9.91
C ASP A 237 8.20 -9.68 9.88
N GLU A 238 8.60 -10.52 10.84
CA GLU A 238 9.95 -11.12 10.89
C GLU A 238 10.19 -12.07 9.71
N GLU A 239 9.21 -12.89 9.38
CA GLU A 239 9.30 -13.81 8.23
C GLU A 239 9.33 -13.03 6.90
N LEU A 240 8.57 -11.95 6.79
CA LEU A 240 8.61 -11.08 5.61
C LEU A 240 9.98 -10.43 5.44
N LEU A 241 10.58 -9.94 6.53
CA LEU A 241 11.93 -9.40 6.52
C LEU A 241 12.95 -10.44 6.03
N ILE A 242 12.87 -11.68 6.55
CA ILE A 242 13.77 -12.77 6.14
C ILE A 242 13.54 -13.12 4.67
N LEU A 243 12.28 -13.23 4.22
CA LEU A 243 11.95 -13.55 2.84
C LEU A 243 12.48 -12.50 1.86
N TYR A 244 12.37 -11.20 2.20
CA TYR A 244 13.01 -10.16 1.38
C TYR A 244 14.51 -10.34 1.32
N ASN A 245 15.19 -10.57 2.44
CA ASN A 245 16.66 -10.75 2.48
C ASN A 245 17.14 -12.01 1.74
N LEU A 246 16.31 -13.03 1.56
CA LEU A 246 16.64 -14.27 0.86
C LEU A 246 16.21 -14.23 -0.62
N ALA A 247 15.36 -13.30 -1.02
CA ALA A 247 14.84 -13.22 -2.38
C ALA A 247 15.93 -12.79 -3.37
N HIS A 248 15.92 -13.39 -4.55
CA HIS A 248 16.80 -13.01 -5.65
C HIS A 248 16.35 -11.72 -6.35
N LEU A 249 15.04 -11.54 -6.46
CA LEU A 249 14.40 -10.40 -7.11
C LEU A 249 13.03 -10.17 -6.47
N THR A 250 12.64 -8.92 -6.28
CA THR A 250 11.24 -8.57 -6.03
C THR A 250 10.57 -8.21 -7.34
N ALA A 251 9.45 -8.88 -7.67
CA ALA A 251 8.61 -8.54 -8.81
C ALA A 251 7.29 -7.92 -8.33
N PHE A 252 7.11 -6.64 -8.58
CA PHE A 252 5.93 -5.88 -8.16
C PHE A 252 5.29 -5.13 -9.35
N PRO A 253 4.74 -5.87 -10.35
CA PRO A 253 4.14 -5.28 -11.56
C PRO A 253 2.70 -4.83 -11.34
N SER A 254 2.45 -4.05 -10.30
CA SER A 254 1.14 -3.54 -9.95
C SER A 254 0.59 -2.58 -11.01
N LYS A 255 -0.70 -2.68 -11.31
CA LYS A 255 -1.36 -1.83 -12.31
C LYS A 255 -1.52 -0.38 -11.86
N TYR A 256 -1.57 -0.14 -10.56
CA TYR A 256 -1.66 1.20 -10.00
C TYR A 256 -1.35 1.21 -8.50
N GLU A 257 -0.56 2.19 -8.04
CA GLU A 257 -0.23 2.38 -6.62
C GLU A 257 -0.23 3.86 -6.25
N GLY A 258 -0.49 4.13 -4.95
CA GLY A 258 -0.29 5.45 -4.36
C GLY A 258 1.18 5.76 -4.06
N PHE A 259 2.00 4.71 -3.79
CA PHE A 259 3.43 4.86 -3.54
C PHE A 259 4.23 3.64 -4.04
N GLY A 260 4.11 2.49 -3.40
CA GLY A 260 4.87 1.28 -3.72
C GLY A 260 5.86 0.89 -2.62
N LEU A 261 5.39 0.77 -1.38
CA LEU A 261 6.21 0.33 -0.24
C LEU A 261 7.05 -0.93 -0.54
N PRO A 262 6.53 -1.97 -1.23
CA PRO A 262 7.34 -3.15 -1.56
C PRO A 262 8.64 -2.86 -2.32
N VAL A 263 8.69 -1.78 -3.10
CA VAL A 263 9.90 -1.36 -3.83
C VAL A 263 10.99 -0.89 -2.86
N VAL A 264 10.62 0.01 -1.94
CA VAL A 264 11.59 0.57 -0.97
C VAL A 264 11.93 -0.42 0.15
N GLU A 265 10.99 -1.29 0.53
CA GLU A 265 11.22 -2.40 1.47
C GLU A 265 12.27 -3.39 0.91
N SER A 266 12.13 -3.75 -0.37
CA SER A 266 13.09 -4.60 -1.08
C SER A 266 14.49 -4.01 -1.07
N TRP A 267 14.65 -2.77 -1.50
CA TRP A 267 15.96 -2.13 -1.50
C TRP A 267 16.58 -2.03 -0.10
N ALA A 268 15.74 -1.76 0.92
CA ALA A 268 16.18 -1.74 2.31
C ALA A 268 16.71 -3.10 2.79
N CYS A 269 16.16 -4.20 2.24
CA CYS A 269 16.59 -5.57 2.53
C CYS A 269 17.69 -6.10 1.58
N GLY A 270 18.22 -5.26 0.68
CA GLY A 270 19.26 -5.68 -0.24
C GLY A 270 18.77 -6.48 -1.46
N THR A 271 17.49 -6.37 -1.83
CA THR A 271 16.88 -7.13 -2.93
C THR A 271 16.59 -6.23 -4.12
N PRO A 272 17.08 -6.56 -5.34
CA PRO A 272 16.77 -5.86 -6.58
C PRO A 272 15.28 -5.91 -6.91
N VAL A 273 14.80 -4.95 -7.73
CA VAL A 273 13.38 -4.76 -8.00
C VAL A 273 13.07 -4.70 -9.49
N LEU A 274 11.99 -5.41 -9.87
CA LEU A 274 11.22 -5.19 -11.08
C LEU A 274 9.87 -4.60 -10.68
N THR A 275 9.47 -3.49 -11.30
CA THR A 275 8.17 -2.86 -11.01
C THR A 275 7.56 -2.21 -12.25
N SER A 276 6.41 -1.57 -12.10
CA SER A 276 5.66 -1.02 -13.24
C SER A 276 6.17 0.36 -13.67
N ASN A 277 6.01 0.64 -14.97
CA ASN A 277 6.32 1.94 -15.58
C ASN A 277 5.15 2.93 -15.53
N ASN A 278 4.32 2.87 -14.51
CA ASN A 278 3.16 3.74 -14.34
C ASN A 278 2.94 4.18 -12.90
N SER A 279 2.00 5.10 -12.69
CA SER A 279 1.63 5.67 -11.37
C SER A 279 2.85 6.11 -10.55
N SER A 280 2.80 6.02 -9.24
CA SER A 280 3.92 6.30 -8.35
C SER A 280 5.12 5.36 -8.53
N LEU A 281 4.93 4.19 -9.13
CA LEU A 281 5.99 3.21 -9.31
C LEU A 281 7.10 3.68 -10.25
N VAL A 282 6.79 4.54 -11.22
CA VAL A 282 7.80 5.21 -12.08
C VAL A 282 8.68 6.16 -11.27
N GLU A 283 8.06 6.97 -10.42
CA GLU A 283 8.80 7.96 -9.64
C GLU A 283 9.58 7.35 -8.47
N VAL A 284 9.05 6.27 -7.88
CA VAL A 284 9.76 5.51 -6.84
C VAL A 284 10.85 4.66 -7.47
N GLY A 285 10.53 3.81 -8.43
CA GLY A 285 11.45 2.85 -9.07
C GLY A 285 12.57 3.52 -9.85
N GLY A 286 12.23 4.45 -10.74
CA GLY A 286 13.19 5.21 -11.56
C GLY A 286 14.24 4.34 -12.23
N ASP A 287 15.51 4.71 -12.08
CA ASP A 287 16.68 3.97 -12.59
C ASP A 287 17.17 2.84 -11.65
N GLY A 288 16.54 2.70 -10.48
CA GLY A 288 16.85 1.65 -9.49
C GLY A 288 16.04 0.37 -9.65
N ALA A 289 15.14 0.29 -10.64
CA ALA A 289 14.31 -0.88 -10.89
C ALA A 289 14.21 -1.18 -12.39
N VAL A 290 13.99 -2.45 -12.73
CA VAL A 290 13.54 -2.83 -14.09
C VAL A 290 12.09 -2.44 -14.22
N LEU A 291 11.78 -1.56 -15.19
CA LEU A 291 10.43 -1.05 -15.40
C LEU A 291 9.72 -1.80 -16.52
N VAL A 292 8.47 -2.21 -16.27
CA VAL A 292 7.63 -2.96 -17.22
C VAL A 292 6.22 -2.37 -17.33
N ASN A 293 5.57 -2.58 -18.47
CA ASN A 293 4.16 -2.28 -18.62
C ASN A 293 3.31 -3.36 -17.92
N PRO A 294 2.60 -3.07 -16.83
CA PRO A 294 1.85 -4.06 -16.06
C PRO A 294 0.61 -4.61 -16.81
N ASN A 295 0.21 -3.97 -17.90
CA ASN A 295 -0.93 -4.42 -18.71
C ASN A 295 -0.51 -5.34 -19.87
N ASP A 296 0.78 -5.61 -20.02
CA ASP A 296 1.35 -6.45 -21.06
C ASP A 296 2.18 -7.59 -20.44
N VAL A 297 1.63 -8.79 -20.47
CA VAL A 297 2.29 -10.01 -19.97
C VAL A 297 3.63 -10.23 -20.65
N SER A 298 3.74 -9.94 -21.95
CA SER A 298 4.98 -10.12 -22.71
C SER A 298 6.07 -9.15 -22.23
N ASP A 299 5.70 -7.92 -21.84
CA ASP A 299 6.65 -6.96 -21.33
C ASP A 299 7.07 -7.29 -19.88
N ILE A 300 6.15 -7.84 -19.05
CA ILE A 300 6.52 -8.36 -17.73
C ILE A 300 7.49 -9.54 -17.88
N THR A 301 7.22 -10.48 -18.84
CA THR A 301 8.13 -11.60 -19.14
C THR A 301 9.50 -11.09 -19.58
N ARG A 302 9.55 -10.13 -20.52
CA ARG A 302 10.80 -9.49 -20.96
C ARG A 302 11.57 -8.92 -19.76
N GLY A 303 10.87 -8.20 -18.89
CA GLY A 303 11.49 -7.60 -17.70
C GLY A 303 12.04 -8.65 -16.73
N LEU A 304 11.33 -9.75 -16.51
CA LEU A 304 11.81 -10.86 -15.68
C LEU A 304 13.07 -11.49 -16.29
N VAL A 305 13.05 -11.83 -17.60
CA VAL A 305 14.21 -12.39 -18.29
C VAL A 305 15.37 -11.43 -18.26
N GLN A 306 15.16 -10.16 -18.55
CA GLN A 306 16.18 -9.11 -18.47
C GLN A 306 16.80 -9.04 -17.08
N ALA A 307 15.98 -8.98 -16.02
CA ALA A 307 16.47 -8.92 -14.64
C ALA A 307 17.29 -10.14 -14.25
N LEU A 308 16.88 -11.33 -14.67
CA LEU A 308 17.49 -12.59 -14.22
C LEU A 308 18.70 -13.04 -15.05
N SER A 309 18.91 -12.52 -16.26
CA SER A 309 19.97 -13.00 -17.17
C SER A 309 20.84 -11.92 -17.80
N GLU A 310 20.37 -10.69 -17.89
CA GLU A 310 21.04 -9.62 -18.66
C GLU A 310 21.45 -8.42 -17.79
N THR A 311 20.79 -8.22 -16.66
CA THR A 311 21.04 -7.06 -15.78
C THR A 311 22.09 -7.39 -14.75
N ASP A 312 23.04 -6.47 -14.56
CA ASP A 312 23.87 -6.47 -13.36
C ASP A 312 22.97 -6.06 -12.17
N LEU A 313 22.50 -7.08 -11.45
CA LEU A 313 21.59 -6.88 -10.31
C LEU A 313 22.26 -6.10 -9.17
N GLU A 314 23.59 -6.22 -9.01
CA GLU A 314 24.32 -5.46 -8.01
C GLU A 314 24.33 -3.97 -8.37
N GLU A 315 24.62 -3.61 -9.63
CA GLU A 315 24.55 -2.22 -10.08
C GLU A 315 23.12 -1.64 -9.95
N LEU A 316 22.11 -2.44 -10.33
CA LEU A 316 20.71 -2.05 -10.19
C LEU A 316 20.34 -1.79 -8.73
N LEU A 317 20.76 -2.67 -7.82
CA LEU A 317 20.54 -2.55 -6.39
C LEU A 317 21.21 -1.31 -5.81
N GLN A 318 22.44 -1.00 -6.22
CA GLN A 318 23.15 0.21 -5.77
C GLN A 318 22.41 1.48 -6.18
N LYS A 319 21.83 1.52 -7.40
CA LYS A 319 20.96 2.61 -7.82
C LYS A 319 19.71 2.67 -6.95
N GLY A 320 19.08 1.53 -6.67
CA GLY A 320 17.92 1.42 -5.78
C GLY A 320 18.21 1.93 -4.37
N LYS A 321 19.32 1.51 -3.77
CA LYS A 321 19.77 1.98 -2.44
C LYS A 321 20.01 3.49 -2.40
N LYS A 322 20.58 4.06 -3.47
CA LYS A 322 20.76 5.52 -3.58
C LYS A 322 19.41 6.24 -3.62
N ARG A 323 18.44 5.69 -4.31
CA ARG A 323 17.07 6.24 -4.34
C ARG A 323 16.36 6.11 -2.99
N LEU A 324 16.58 4.99 -2.29
CA LEU A 324 16.01 4.71 -0.97
C LEU A 324 16.28 5.82 0.06
N GLU A 325 17.43 6.49 -0.04
CA GLU A 325 17.79 7.59 0.88
C GLU A 325 16.75 8.74 0.89
N ARG A 326 15.99 8.91 -0.19
CA ARG A 326 14.90 9.90 -0.29
C ARG A 326 13.63 9.47 0.44
N PHE A 327 13.51 8.19 0.77
CA PHE A 327 12.31 7.55 1.31
C PHE A 327 12.53 7.02 2.73
N ARG A 328 13.37 7.71 3.49
CA ARG A 328 13.59 7.42 4.91
C ARG A 328 12.90 8.47 5.78
N TRP A 329 12.36 8.04 6.90
CA TRP A 329 11.64 8.92 7.86
C TRP A 329 12.42 10.17 8.29
N LYS A 330 13.74 10.16 8.21
CA LYS A 330 14.58 11.34 8.53
C LYS A 330 14.55 12.42 7.45
N VAL A 331 14.04 12.10 6.27
CA VAL A 331 14.04 12.99 5.09
C VAL A 331 12.64 13.41 4.72
N VAL A 332 11.66 12.57 5.00
CA VAL A 332 10.23 12.76 4.71
C VAL A 332 9.54 13.63 5.75
#